data_201374ee6deca34a2350493e1dc37036
#
_entry.id   201374ee6deca34a2350493e1dc37036
#
_cell.length_a   1.000
_cell.length_b   1.000
_cell.length_c   1.000
_cell.angle_alpha   90.00
_cell.angle_beta   90.00
_cell.angle_gamma   90.00
#
_symmetry.space_group_name_H-M   'P 1'
#
loop_
_entity.id
_entity.type
_entity.pdbx_description
1 polymer ?
#
loop_
_entity_poly.entity_id
_entity_poly.type
_entity_poly.pdbx_seq_one_letter_code
_entity_poly.pdbx_strand_id
1 'polypeptide(L)' 'MKALTPLSDFNEALDAKLPNADFDTIGGIVTHHFGRVPECNESIRIEGMKFRVINGTSRQINLLEVHTED' A
#
# COMPACT_ATOMS: atom_id res chain seq x y z
N MET A 1 5.16 4.58 -6.05
CA MET A 1 3.89 5.22 -5.68
C MET A 1 3.99 5.82 -4.29
N LYS A 2 3.52 7.02 -4.12
CA LYS A 2 3.50 7.66 -2.80
C LYS A 2 2.46 6.98 -1.91
N ALA A 3 2.85 6.68 -0.68
CA ALA A 3 1.96 6.00 0.26
C ALA A 3 0.75 6.85 0.64
N LEU A 4 0.83 8.17 0.51
CA LEU A 4 -0.29 9.08 0.77
C LEU A 4 -1.30 9.14 -0.39
N THR A 5 -1.07 8.42 -1.48
CA THR A 5 -2.03 8.34 -2.58
C THR A 5 -3.38 7.89 -2.04
N PRO A 6 -4.45 8.64 -2.31
CA PRO A 6 -5.79 8.22 -1.88
C PRO A 6 -6.13 6.84 -2.44
N LEU A 7 -6.76 6.02 -1.63
CA LEU A 7 -7.07 4.64 -2.03
C LEU A 7 -8.04 4.61 -3.21
N SER A 8 -8.96 5.57 -3.28
CA SER A 8 -9.86 5.70 -4.43
C SER A 8 -9.09 5.95 -5.73
N ASP A 9 -8.06 6.80 -5.68
CA ASP A 9 -7.22 7.07 -6.85
C ASP A 9 -6.41 5.85 -7.25
N PHE A 10 -5.89 5.13 -6.27
CA PHE A 10 -5.17 3.88 -6.51
C PHE A 10 -6.08 2.86 -7.21
N ASN A 11 -7.28 2.66 -6.68
CA ASN A 11 -8.23 1.70 -7.25
C ASN A 11 -8.59 2.06 -8.69
N GLU A 12 -8.78 3.33 -8.98
CA GLU A 12 -9.09 3.80 -10.32
C GLU A 12 -7.91 3.60 -11.27
N ALA A 13 -6.71 3.96 -10.84
CA ALA A 13 -5.52 3.90 -11.68
C ALA A 13 -5.13 2.47 -12.05
N LEU A 14 -5.33 1.52 -11.14
CA LEU A 14 -4.91 0.13 -11.33
C LEU A 14 -6.08 -0.82 -11.56
N ASP A 15 -7.28 -0.29 -11.73
CA ASP A 15 -8.50 -1.09 -11.84
C ASP A 15 -8.60 -2.11 -10.70
N ALA A 16 -8.28 -1.66 -9.50
CA ALA A 16 -8.29 -2.49 -8.31
C ALA A 16 -9.55 -2.25 -7.49
N LYS A 17 -9.81 -3.13 -6.53
CA LYS A 17 -11.01 -3.06 -5.70
C LYS A 17 -10.67 -3.20 -4.23
N LEU A 18 -9.62 -2.54 -3.78
CA LEU A 18 -9.27 -2.55 -2.37
C LEU A 18 -10.34 -1.81 -1.58
N PRO A 19 -10.70 -2.31 -0.38
CA PRO A 19 -11.72 -1.65 0.43
C PRO A 19 -11.22 -0.28 0.88
N ASN A 20 -11.98 0.77 0.58
CA ASN A 20 -11.65 2.13 0.93
C ASN A 20 -12.56 2.72 2.00
N ALA A 21 -13.40 1.89 2.62
CA ALA A 21 -14.31 2.35 3.66
C ALA A 21 -13.57 2.65 4.97
N ASP A 22 -12.54 1.88 5.28
CA ASP A 22 -11.79 1.97 6.52
C ASP A 22 -10.44 2.66 6.39
N PHE A 23 -9.99 2.89 5.17
CA PHE A 23 -8.66 3.45 4.90
C PHE A 23 -8.73 4.53 3.85
N ASP A 24 -8.01 5.63 4.07
CA ASP A 24 -7.99 6.75 3.14
C ASP A 24 -6.87 6.62 2.11
N THR A 25 -5.74 5.99 2.48
CA THR A 25 -4.55 5.94 1.63
C THR A 25 -4.05 4.51 1.45
N ILE A 26 -3.25 4.32 0.38
CA ILE A 26 -2.65 3.02 0.12
C ILE A 26 -1.65 2.64 1.23
N GLY A 27 -0.92 3.61 1.77
CA GLY A 27 -0.01 3.36 2.89
C GLY A 27 -0.75 2.90 4.14
N GLY A 28 -1.96 3.42 4.36
CA GLY A 28 -2.78 3.03 5.50
C GLY A 28 -3.19 1.56 5.44
N ILE A 29 -3.69 1.11 4.28
CA ILE A 29 -4.11 -0.29 4.16
C ILE A 29 -2.92 -1.25 4.21
N VAL A 30 -1.79 -0.88 3.62
CA VAL A 30 -0.58 -1.71 3.67
C VAL A 30 -0.09 -1.84 5.12
N THR A 31 -0.04 -0.73 5.85
CA THR A 31 0.35 -0.75 7.26
C THR A 31 -0.58 -1.64 8.09
N HIS A 32 -1.89 -1.55 7.83
CA HIS A 32 -2.87 -2.37 8.53
C HIS A 32 -2.61 -3.87 8.30
N HIS A 33 -2.33 -4.26 7.06
CA HIS A 33 -2.10 -5.66 6.74
C HIS A 33 -0.80 -6.19 7.33
N PHE A 34 0.21 -5.34 7.51
CA PHE A 34 1.42 -5.72 8.23
C PHE A 34 1.21 -5.84 9.73
N GLY A 35 0.22 -5.15 10.27
CA GLY A 35 0.00 -5.06 11.72
C GLY A 35 0.98 -4.14 12.43
N ARG A 36 1.85 -3.47 11.68
CA ARG A 36 2.85 -2.50 12.17
C ARG A 36 3.35 -1.69 10.99
N VAL A 37 4.12 -0.65 11.26
CA VAL A 37 4.78 0.09 10.17
C VAL A 37 5.94 -0.77 9.66
N PRO A 38 5.91 -1.18 8.38
CA PRO A 38 6.98 -2.04 7.84
C PRO A 38 8.26 -1.26 7.59
N GLU A 39 9.36 -1.99 7.55
CA GLU A 39 10.67 -1.43 7.21
C GLU A 39 10.87 -1.46 5.70
N CYS A 40 11.89 -0.74 5.23
CA CYS A 40 12.26 -0.77 3.81
C CYS A 40 12.56 -2.19 3.36
N ASN A 41 12.17 -2.50 2.13
CA ASN A 41 12.32 -3.80 1.48
C ASN A 41 11.38 -4.89 1.99
N GLU A 42 10.55 -4.62 2.99
CA GLU A 42 9.49 -5.55 3.34
C GLU A 42 8.40 -5.49 2.27
N SER A 43 7.77 -6.62 2.02
CA SER A 43 6.70 -6.70 1.04
C SER A 43 5.54 -7.53 1.57
N ILE A 44 4.36 -7.27 1.00
CA ILE A 44 3.15 -7.99 1.37
C ILE A 44 2.27 -8.11 0.13
N ARG A 45 1.47 -9.17 0.09
CA ARG A 45 0.54 -9.42 -1.00
C ARG A 45 -0.88 -9.14 -0.52
N ILE A 46 -1.60 -8.28 -1.25
CA ILE A 46 -2.98 -7.93 -0.95
C ILE A 46 -3.78 -7.97 -2.26
N GLU A 47 -4.85 -8.75 -2.30
CA GLU A 47 -5.78 -8.82 -3.44
C GLU A 47 -5.07 -9.05 -4.78
N GLY A 48 -4.09 -9.94 -4.81
CA GLY A 48 -3.38 -10.28 -6.04
C GLY A 48 -2.32 -9.29 -6.46
N MET A 49 -2.01 -8.32 -5.60
CA MET A 49 -0.98 -7.34 -5.86
C MET A 49 0.10 -7.41 -4.79
N LYS A 50 1.34 -7.20 -5.21
CA LYS A 50 2.47 -7.18 -4.28
C LYS A 50 2.87 -5.74 -3.99
N PHE A 51 2.96 -5.41 -2.73
CA PHE A 51 3.39 -4.09 -2.27
C PHE A 51 4.72 -4.21 -1.57
N ARG A 52 5.70 -3.46 -2.02
CA ARG A 52 7.03 -3.45 -1.41
C ARG A 52 7.35 -2.04 -0.92
N VAL A 53 7.84 -1.95 0.30
CA VAL A 53 8.21 -0.66 0.88
C VAL A 53 9.56 -0.21 0.34
N ILE A 54 9.57 0.92 -0.35
CA ILE A 54 10.79 1.49 -0.92
C ILE A 54 11.42 2.48 0.05
N ASN A 55 10.59 3.29 0.70
CA ASN A 55 11.06 4.32 1.61
C ASN A 55 10.01 4.55 2.69
N GLY A 56 10.47 4.84 3.89
CA GLY A 56 9.58 5.12 5.00
C GLY A 56 10.36 5.50 6.25
N THR A 57 9.61 5.84 7.30
CA THR A 57 10.16 6.18 8.60
C THR A 57 9.65 5.15 9.62
N SER A 58 10.04 5.30 10.89
CA SER A 58 9.52 4.45 11.96
C SER A 58 8.03 4.69 12.21
N ARG A 59 7.46 5.75 11.64
CA ARG A 59 6.06 6.14 11.88
C ARG A 59 5.14 5.87 10.70
N GLN A 60 5.66 5.89 9.47
CA GLN A 60 4.84 5.75 8.28
C GLN A 60 5.64 5.33 7.07
N ILE A 61 4.94 4.75 6.10
CA ILE A 61 5.49 4.45 4.79
C ILE A 61 5.44 5.73 3.96
N ASN A 62 6.48 6.01 3.18
CA ASN A 62 6.51 7.16 2.26
C ASN A 62 6.32 6.74 0.82
N LEU A 63 7.02 5.69 0.38
CA LEU A 63 6.98 5.21 -1.01
C LEU A 63 6.77 3.71 -1.04
N LEU A 64 5.95 3.27 -1.97
CA LEU A 64 5.66 1.87 -2.22
C LEU A 64 5.91 1.52 -3.68
N GLU A 65 6.37 0.31 -3.91
CA GLU A 65 6.40 -0.29 -5.23
C GLU A 65 5.22 -1.25 -5.32
N VAL A 66 4.45 -1.14 -6.40
CA VAL A 66 3.26 -1.96 -6.58
C VAL A 66 3.44 -2.81 -7.83
N HIS A 67 3.27 -4.12 -7.67
CA HIS A 67 3.30 -5.06 -8.78
C HIS A 67 1.99 -5.83 -8.83
N THR A 68 1.38 -5.88 -10.00
CA THR A 68 0.24 -6.77 -10.20
C THR A 68 0.76 -8.16 -10.53
N GLU A 69 0.18 -9.16 -9.92
CA GLU A 69 0.54 -10.55 -10.17
C GLU A 69 -0.58 -11.22 -10.95
N ASP A 70 -0.22 -11.83 -12.05
CA ASP A 70 -1.17 -12.58 -12.88
C ASP A 70 -1.31 -14.01 -12.40
#